data_fe05dcadcd9bb73dadde2ec5ae28dff9
#
_entry.id   fe05dcadcd9bb73dadde2ec5ae28dff9
#
_cell.length_a   1.000
_cell.length_b   1.000
_cell.length_c   1.000
_cell.angle_alpha   90.00
_cell.angle_beta   90.00
_cell.angle_gamma   90.00
#
_symmetry.space_group_name_H-M   'P 1'
#
loop_
_entity.id
_entity.type
_entity.pdbx_description
1 polymer ?
#
loop_
_entity_poly.entity_id
_entity_poly.type
_entity_poly.pdbx_seq_one_letter_code
_entity_poly.pdbx_strand_id
1 'polypeptide(L)'
;MGSMPEVDEDVFTQSPVVDIEVLEAAKENIQPLASGRRVTTLSAILSTPHAQREAQLLSTRKRHRLNVEIALQDEDDDPLEAYVRFVNWILDNYPQGQSSESGLLELLEEATRVLKDARGGIWKGELKYLKLWLLYASFVEKPTLIFKFLLANDIGTNHAVLYEEYASVLERSGRYDF
;
A
#
# COMPACT_ATOMS: atom_id res chain seq x y z
N MET A 1 -51.53 -44.71 -30.13
CA MET A 1 -50.13 -44.83 -30.52
C MET A 1 -49.56 -43.44 -30.64
N GLY A 2 -49.04 -42.92 -29.56
CA GLY A 2 -48.48 -41.60 -29.48
C GLY A 2 -46.97 -41.71 -29.39
N SER A 3 -46.28 -41.16 -30.39
CA SER A 3 -44.81 -41.00 -30.38
C SER A 3 -44.45 -39.93 -29.35
N MET A 4 -43.58 -40.27 -28.41
CA MET A 4 -42.90 -39.31 -27.54
C MET A 4 -41.81 -38.56 -28.35
N PRO A 5 -41.67 -37.26 -28.17
CA PRO A 5 -40.52 -36.54 -28.72
C PRO A 5 -39.27 -36.87 -27.90
N GLU A 6 -38.19 -37.21 -28.59
CA GLU A 6 -36.83 -37.33 -28.09
C GLU A 6 -36.40 -35.97 -27.49
N VAL A 7 -35.91 -36.02 -26.28
CA VAL A 7 -35.28 -34.90 -25.59
C VAL A 7 -33.83 -34.88 -26.07
N ASP A 8 -33.46 -33.88 -26.85
CA ASP A 8 -32.06 -33.59 -27.19
C ASP A 8 -31.31 -33.16 -25.88
N GLU A 9 -30.61 -34.11 -25.27
CA GLU A 9 -29.59 -33.87 -24.29
C GLU A 9 -28.28 -33.53 -25.02
N ASP A 10 -28.03 -32.28 -25.36
CA ASP A 10 -26.67 -31.78 -25.62
C ASP A 10 -26.62 -30.25 -25.48
N VAL A 11 -26.90 -29.74 -24.29
CA VAL A 11 -26.38 -28.42 -23.91
C VAL A 11 -25.16 -28.64 -23.03
N PHE A 12 -24.10 -29.15 -23.62
CA PHE A 12 -22.78 -28.96 -23.04
C PHE A 12 -22.48 -27.47 -23.04
N THR A 13 -22.66 -26.87 -21.91
CA THR A 13 -22.14 -25.54 -21.57
C THR A 13 -20.62 -25.64 -21.77
N GLN A 14 -20.14 -25.19 -22.91
CA GLN A 14 -18.71 -25.00 -23.14
C GLN A 14 -18.24 -23.98 -22.12
N SER A 15 -17.57 -24.46 -21.09
CA SER A 15 -16.76 -23.59 -20.24
C SER A 15 -15.82 -22.80 -21.14
N PRO A 16 -15.71 -21.47 -21.00
CA PRO A 16 -14.80 -20.70 -21.83
C PRO A 16 -13.40 -21.30 -21.64
N VAL A 17 -12.86 -21.89 -22.71
CA VAL A 17 -11.48 -22.36 -22.74
C VAL A 17 -10.63 -21.12 -22.61
N VAL A 18 -10.10 -20.91 -21.42
CA VAL A 18 -9.16 -19.83 -21.16
C VAL A 18 -7.89 -20.19 -21.89
N ASP A 19 -7.56 -19.43 -22.94
CA ASP A 19 -6.36 -19.63 -23.73
C ASP A 19 -5.13 -19.41 -22.85
N ILE A 20 -4.37 -20.49 -22.65
CA ILE A 20 -3.18 -20.51 -21.77
C ILE A 20 -2.12 -19.54 -22.30
N GLU A 21 -2.02 -19.33 -23.60
CA GLU A 21 -1.08 -18.38 -24.21
C GLU A 21 -1.41 -16.93 -23.85
N VAL A 22 -2.71 -16.59 -23.76
CA VAL A 22 -3.15 -15.25 -23.31
C VAL A 22 -2.86 -15.05 -21.82
N LEU A 23 -2.97 -16.11 -21.02
CA LEU A 23 -2.60 -16.08 -19.59
C LEU A 23 -1.08 -15.99 -19.40
N GLU A 24 -0.28 -16.62 -20.24
CA GLU A 24 1.18 -16.54 -20.16
C GLU A 24 1.69 -15.16 -20.61
N ALA A 25 1.15 -14.59 -21.68
CA ALA A 25 1.46 -13.22 -22.11
C ALA A 25 1.04 -12.17 -21.07
N ALA A 26 -0.06 -12.42 -20.35
CA ALA A 26 -0.46 -11.59 -19.22
C ALA A 26 0.45 -11.76 -17.98
N LYS A 27 1.08 -12.94 -17.80
CA LYS A 27 1.99 -13.24 -16.71
C LYS A 27 3.29 -12.44 -16.77
N GLU A 28 3.80 -12.16 -17.95
CA GLU A 28 5.03 -11.37 -18.14
C GLU A 28 4.84 -9.90 -17.77
N ASN A 29 3.61 -9.39 -17.80
CA ASN A 29 3.26 -8.03 -17.45
C ASN A 29 2.73 -7.86 -16.01
N ILE A 30 2.53 -8.95 -15.28
CA ILE A 30 2.10 -8.91 -13.88
C ILE A 30 3.34 -8.92 -13.00
N GLN A 31 3.83 -7.75 -12.63
CA GLN A 31 4.75 -7.67 -11.49
C GLN A 31 4.04 -8.22 -10.25
N PRO A 32 4.72 -9.03 -9.42
CA PRO A 32 4.11 -9.55 -8.21
C PRO A 32 3.58 -8.40 -7.38
N LEU A 33 2.28 -8.44 -7.11
CA LEU A 33 1.60 -7.49 -6.26
C LEU A 33 2.33 -7.43 -4.93
N ALA A 34 2.73 -6.24 -4.52
CA ALA A 34 3.22 -6.04 -3.17
C ALA A 34 2.18 -6.59 -2.20
N SER A 35 2.65 -7.38 -1.24
CA SER A 35 1.84 -8.03 -0.21
C SER A 35 0.80 -7.03 0.35
N GLY A 36 -0.49 -7.33 0.20
CA GLY A 36 -1.59 -6.51 0.72
C GLY A 36 -2.50 -5.82 -0.29
N ARG A 37 -2.23 -5.88 -1.60
CA ARG A 37 -3.16 -5.32 -2.59
C ARG A 37 -4.38 -6.20 -2.80
N ARG A 38 -5.55 -5.57 -2.79
CA ARG A 38 -6.80 -6.27 -3.09
C ARG A 38 -6.94 -6.49 -4.59
N VAL A 39 -7.13 -7.73 -5.00
CA VAL A 39 -7.35 -8.12 -6.42
C VAL A 39 -8.54 -7.37 -7.03
N THR A 40 -9.59 -7.13 -6.24
CA THR A 40 -10.77 -6.35 -6.65
C THR A 40 -10.45 -4.91 -7.01
N THR A 41 -9.56 -4.25 -6.26
CA THR A 41 -9.13 -2.88 -6.54
C THR A 41 -8.32 -2.83 -7.84
N LEU A 42 -7.42 -3.79 -8.06
CA LEU A 42 -6.64 -3.87 -9.27
C LEU A 42 -7.51 -4.10 -10.51
N SER A 43 -8.49 -5.02 -10.42
CA SER A 43 -9.45 -5.27 -11.50
C SER A 43 -10.25 -4.03 -11.87
N ALA A 44 -10.71 -3.26 -10.88
CA ALA A 44 -11.41 -2.00 -11.12
C ALA A 44 -10.53 -0.95 -11.81
N ILE A 45 -9.24 -0.86 -11.41
CA ILE A 45 -8.26 0.05 -12.03
C ILE A 45 -8.07 -0.29 -13.52
N LEU A 46 -7.94 -1.57 -13.86
CA LEU A 46 -7.69 -2.02 -15.24
C LEU A 46 -8.91 -1.90 -16.14
N SER A 47 -10.14 -1.98 -15.59
CA SER A 47 -11.39 -1.92 -16.36
C SER A 47 -11.91 -0.51 -16.63
N THR A 48 -11.40 0.50 -15.95
CA THR A 48 -11.86 1.88 -16.09
C THR A 48 -11.07 2.64 -17.16
N PRO A 49 -11.72 3.43 -18.05
CA PRO A 49 -11.03 4.25 -19.04
C PRO A 49 -10.01 5.20 -18.38
N HIS A 50 -8.84 5.35 -19.02
CA HIS A 50 -7.69 6.06 -18.47
C HIS A 50 -8.02 7.47 -17.98
N ALA A 51 -8.67 8.29 -18.81
CA ALA A 51 -9.01 9.68 -18.45
C ALA A 51 -9.98 9.76 -17.26
N GLN A 52 -10.96 8.85 -17.18
CA GLN A 52 -11.90 8.79 -16.06
C GLN A 52 -11.19 8.35 -14.78
N ARG A 53 -10.27 7.37 -14.88
CA ARG A 53 -9.46 6.92 -13.76
C ARG A 53 -8.58 8.02 -13.21
N GLU A 54 -7.88 8.77 -14.06
CA GLU A 54 -7.06 9.91 -13.63
C GLU A 54 -7.87 10.97 -12.91
N ALA A 55 -9.03 11.35 -13.46
CA ALA A 55 -9.90 12.32 -12.82
C ALA A 55 -10.37 11.86 -11.43
N GLN A 56 -10.72 10.57 -11.29
CA GLN A 56 -11.11 9.98 -10.01
C GLN A 56 -9.93 9.95 -9.01
N LEU A 57 -8.73 9.57 -9.46
CA LEU A 57 -7.53 9.55 -8.64
C LEU A 57 -7.19 10.95 -8.14
N LEU A 58 -7.21 11.96 -8.99
CA LEU A 58 -6.96 13.34 -8.60
C LEU A 58 -7.99 13.85 -7.58
N SER A 59 -9.26 13.59 -7.80
CA SER A 59 -10.33 14.00 -6.88
C SER A 59 -10.19 13.34 -5.52
N THR A 60 -9.91 12.03 -5.50
CA THR A 60 -9.74 11.28 -4.25
C THR A 60 -8.47 11.68 -3.52
N ARG A 61 -7.38 11.94 -4.24
CA ARG A 61 -6.13 12.48 -3.65
C ARG A 61 -6.36 13.81 -2.97
N LYS A 62 -7.07 14.73 -3.62
CA LYS A 62 -7.43 16.04 -3.02
C LYS A 62 -8.22 15.87 -1.73
N ARG A 63 -9.17 14.94 -1.71
CA ARG A 63 -9.96 14.63 -0.50
C ARG A 63 -9.10 14.08 0.62
N HIS A 64 -8.18 13.14 0.35
CA HIS A 64 -7.25 12.65 1.37
C HIS A 64 -6.34 13.75 1.90
N ARG A 65 -5.83 14.62 1.02
CA ARG A 65 -5.02 15.77 1.43
C ARG A 65 -5.79 16.69 2.36
N LEU A 66 -7.02 17.05 2.00
CA LEU A 66 -7.89 17.86 2.82
C LEU A 66 -8.19 17.21 4.19
N ASN A 67 -8.42 15.91 4.21
CA ASN A 67 -8.65 15.19 5.47
C ASN A 67 -7.43 15.26 6.41
N VAL A 68 -6.22 15.15 5.86
CA VAL A 68 -4.98 15.32 6.63
C VAL A 68 -4.88 16.74 7.18
N GLU A 69 -5.14 17.76 6.37
CA GLU A 69 -5.09 19.16 6.79
C GLU A 69 -6.10 19.46 7.91
N ILE A 70 -7.33 18.96 7.77
CA ILE A 70 -8.37 19.08 8.82
C ILE A 70 -7.91 18.40 10.10
N ALA A 71 -7.44 17.16 10.01
CA ALA A 71 -7.02 16.41 11.19
C ALA A 71 -5.80 17.02 11.90
N LEU A 72 -4.94 17.74 11.18
CA LEU A 72 -3.82 18.48 11.80
C LEU A 72 -4.27 19.74 12.53
N GLN A 73 -5.36 20.37 12.09
CA GLN A 73 -5.90 21.60 12.67
C GLN A 73 -6.85 21.35 13.84
N ASP A 74 -7.58 20.24 13.80
CA ASP A 74 -8.55 19.88 14.83
C ASP A 74 -7.87 19.01 15.90
N GLU A 75 -7.85 19.50 17.14
CA GLU A 75 -7.22 18.80 18.27
C GLU A 75 -7.93 17.49 18.64
N ASP A 76 -9.21 17.37 18.32
CA ASP A 76 -10.03 16.18 18.61
C ASP A 76 -9.92 15.10 17.51
N ASP A 77 -9.34 15.42 16.35
CA ASP A 77 -9.16 14.46 15.24
C ASP A 77 -7.80 13.75 15.31
N ASP A 78 -7.66 12.64 14.57
CA ASP A 78 -6.45 11.81 14.52
C ASP A 78 -5.70 11.97 13.17
N PRO A 79 -4.69 12.84 13.12
CA PRO A 79 -3.87 13.02 11.92
C PRO A 79 -3.06 11.77 11.55
N LEU A 80 -2.67 10.92 12.50
CA LEU A 80 -2.00 9.65 12.20
C LEU A 80 -2.91 8.74 11.36
N GLU A 81 -4.16 8.61 11.77
CA GLU A 81 -5.14 7.80 11.02
C GLU A 81 -5.40 8.40 9.62
N ALA A 82 -5.47 9.73 9.50
CA ALA A 82 -5.64 10.41 8.22
C ALA A 82 -4.47 10.12 7.26
N TYR A 83 -3.23 10.19 7.72
CA TYR A 83 -2.05 9.83 6.94
C TYR A 83 -2.03 8.34 6.59
N VAL A 84 -2.35 7.45 7.52
CA VAL A 84 -2.39 5.99 7.26
C VAL A 84 -3.40 5.66 6.17
N ARG A 85 -4.59 6.25 6.21
CA ARG A 85 -5.62 6.07 5.16
C ARG A 85 -5.14 6.60 3.81
N PHE A 86 -4.46 7.73 3.79
CA PHE A 86 -3.92 8.29 2.55
C PHE A 86 -2.82 7.40 1.97
N VAL A 87 -1.88 6.94 2.77
CA VAL A 87 -0.81 6.01 2.36
C VAL A 87 -1.39 4.71 1.82
N ASN A 88 -2.33 4.09 2.54
CA ASN A 88 -2.99 2.86 2.10
C ASN A 88 -3.73 3.05 0.78
N TRP A 89 -4.42 4.19 0.61
CA TRP A 89 -5.07 4.50 -0.65
C TRP A 89 -4.07 4.60 -1.82
N ILE A 90 -2.90 5.22 -1.61
CA ILE A 90 -1.85 5.27 -2.63
C ILE A 90 -1.35 3.87 -2.96
N LEU A 91 -1.06 3.05 -1.96
CA LEU A 91 -0.59 1.68 -2.15
C LEU A 91 -1.60 0.82 -2.93
N ASP A 92 -2.90 1.02 -2.68
CA ASP A 92 -3.96 0.30 -3.38
C ASP A 92 -4.13 0.73 -4.84
N ASN A 93 -3.96 2.02 -5.14
CA ASN A 93 -4.32 2.58 -6.45
C ASN A 93 -3.13 2.78 -7.41
N TYR A 94 -1.91 2.83 -6.90
CA TYR A 94 -0.71 2.96 -7.73
C TYR A 94 0.08 1.64 -7.75
N PRO A 95 0.02 0.88 -8.87
CA PRO A 95 0.61 -0.47 -8.96
C PRO A 95 2.11 -0.53 -8.69
N GLN A 96 2.82 0.52 -9.04
CA GLN A 96 4.29 0.60 -8.90
C GLN A 96 4.73 1.19 -7.55
N GLY A 97 3.80 1.47 -6.63
CA GLY A 97 4.05 1.96 -5.27
C GLY A 97 4.87 3.26 -5.20
N GLN A 98 6.06 3.22 -5.72
CA GLN A 98 7.10 4.26 -5.62
C GLN A 98 7.35 4.98 -6.95
N SER A 99 6.33 5.25 -7.76
CA SER A 99 6.52 6.16 -8.88
C SER A 99 6.46 7.61 -8.42
N SER A 100 7.16 8.51 -9.13
CA SER A 100 7.03 9.95 -8.91
C SER A 100 5.57 10.43 -9.03
N GLU A 101 4.76 9.71 -9.79
CA GLU A 101 3.33 9.97 -9.95
C GLU A 101 2.52 9.64 -8.69
N SER A 102 2.95 8.64 -7.91
CA SER A 102 2.24 8.25 -6.68
C SER A 102 2.41 9.28 -5.57
N GLY A 103 3.56 9.95 -5.50
CA GLY A 103 3.90 10.86 -4.42
C GLY A 103 3.99 10.19 -3.05
N LEU A 104 4.22 8.86 -3.03
CA LEU A 104 4.23 8.08 -1.78
C LEU A 104 5.41 8.45 -0.89
N LEU A 105 6.59 8.60 -1.48
CA LEU A 105 7.80 8.91 -0.73
C LEU A 105 7.68 10.27 -0.02
N GLU A 106 7.24 11.29 -0.75
CA GLU A 106 7.03 12.63 -0.22
C GLU A 106 5.98 12.64 0.89
N LEU A 107 4.90 11.86 0.72
CA LEU A 107 3.88 11.73 1.75
C LEU A 107 4.40 11.05 3.01
N LEU A 108 5.22 10.01 2.87
CA LEU A 108 5.86 9.34 4.01
C LEU A 108 6.86 10.24 4.73
N GLU A 109 7.66 11.00 4.00
CA GLU A 109 8.56 11.99 4.57
C GLU A 109 7.82 13.08 5.34
N GLU A 110 6.74 13.59 4.77
CA GLU A 110 5.87 14.57 5.44
C GLU A 110 5.25 13.99 6.71
N ALA A 111 4.58 12.84 6.60
CA ALA A 111 3.89 12.20 7.73
C ALA A 111 4.84 11.89 8.89
N THR A 112 5.98 11.27 8.59
CA THR A 112 6.97 10.90 9.61
C THR A 112 7.56 12.11 10.31
N ARG A 113 7.83 13.20 9.58
CA ARG A 113 8.36 14.44 10.12
C ARG A 113 7.33 15.22 10.93
N VAL A 114 6.13 15.41 10.39
CA VAL A 114 5.07 16.19 11.03
C VAL A 114 4.61 15.52 12.32
N LEU A 115 4.32 14.23 12.29
CA LEU A 115 3.81 13.48 13.43
C LEU A 115 4.87 13.29 14.55
N LYS A 116 6.15 13.41 14.25
CA LYS A 116 7.21 13.27 15.26
C LYS A 116 7.06 14.27 16.40
N ASP A 117 6.76 15.51 16.07
CA ASP A 117 6.73 16.61 17.02
C ASP A 117 5.31 17.15 17.28
N ALA A 118 4.34 16.78 16.44
CA ALA A 118 2.96 17.21 16.60
C ALA A 118 2.40 16.74 17.95
N ARG A 119 1.66 17.61 18.61
CA ARG A 119 1.04 17.36 19.92
C ARG A 119 2.00 16.75 20.96
N GLY A 120 3.27 17.18 20.95
CA GLY A 120 4.28 16.66 21.88
C GLY A 120 4.76 15.24 21.57
N GLY A 121 4.53 14.73 20.36
CA GLY A 121 4.99 13.40 19.93
C GLY A 121 4.22 12.24 20.54
N ILE A 122 2.92 12.40 20.79
CA ILE A 122 2.05 11.37 21.40
C ILE A 122 1.99 10.06 20.59
N TRP A 123 2.29 10.09 19.29
CA TRP A 123 2.24 8.91 18.42
C TRP A 123 3.53 8.09 18.39
N LYS A 124 4.60 8.52 19.08
CA LYS A 124 5.90 7.83 19.06
C LYS A 124 5.81 6.36 19.46
N GLY A 125 4.91 6.01 20.39
CA GLY A 125 4.65 4.64 20.83
C GLY A 125 3.63 3.87 19.97
N GLU A 126 2.99 4.51 18.98
CA GLU A 126 1.94 3.91 18.20
C GLU A 126 2.49 3.00 17.09
N LEU A 127 1.96 1.77 16.99
CA LEU A 127 2.36 0.81 15.95
C LEU A 127 2.08 1.33 14.54
N LYS A 128 0.98 2.07 14.33
CA LYS A 128 0.65 2.66 13.02
C LYS A 128 1.72 3.67 12.59
N TYR A 129 2.21 4.47 13.51
CA TYR A 129 3.28 5.44 13.24
C TYR A 129 4.61 4.74 12.92
N LEU A 130 4.96 3.70 13.69
CA LEU A 130 6.12 2.87 13.38
C LEU A 130 6.02 2.25 11.98
N LYS A 131 4.84 1.75 11.58
CA LYS A 131 4.64 1.18 10.25
C LYS A 131 4.87 2.17 9.12
N LEU A 132 4.54 3.45 9.29
CA LEU A 132 4.89 4.50 8.32
C LEU A 132 6.41 4.66 8.19
N TRP A 133 7.14 4.63 9.30
CA TRP A 133 8.59 4.67 9.30
C TRP A 133 9.23 3.44 8.66
N LEU A 134 8.73 2.24 8.93
CA LEU A 134 9.22 0.99 8.34
C LEU A 134 8.97 0.98 6.82
N LEU A 135 7.82 1.47 6.38
CA LEU A 135 7.53 1.63 4.97
C LEU A 135 8.47 2.65 4.32
N TYR A 136 8.70 3.79 4.96
CA TYR A 136 9.68 4.77 4.50
C TYR A 136 11.09 4.17 4.40
N ALA A 137 11.53 3.43 5.43
CA ALA A 137 12.82 2.76 5.45
C ALA A 137 13.00 1.75 4.30
N SER A 138 11.91 1.16 3.80
CA SER A 138 11.97 0.23 2.66
C SER A 138 12.29 0.91 1.33
N PHE A 139 12.14 2.22 1.23
CA PHE A 139 12.36 3.02 0.02
C PHE A 139 13.68 3.79 0.00
N VAL A 140 14.38 3.86 1.12
CA VAL A 140 15.65 4.60 1.19
C VAL A 140 16.85 3.68 0.97
N GLU A 141 17.93 4.23 0.41
CA GLU A 141 19.13 3.47 0.11
C GLU A 141 19.87 2.97 1.37
N LYS A 142 19.80 3.72 2.45
CA LYS A 142 20.48 3.43 3.72
C LYS A 142 19.50 3.30 4.88
N PRO A 143 18.69 2.23 4.92
CA PRO A 143 17.66 2.05 5.94
C PRO A 143 18.24 1.99 7.37
N THR A 144 19.47 1.56 7.54
CA THR A 144 20.14 1.53 8.86
C THR A 144 20.16 2.89 9.55
N LEU A 145 20.23 4.00 8.80
CA LEU A 145 20.19 5.34 9.37
C LEU A 145 18.79 5.65 9.96
N ILE A 146 17.75 5.18 9.29
CA ILE A 146 16.37 5.34 9.78
C ILE A 146 16.20 4.58 11.09
N PHE A 147 16.63 3.31 11.17
CA PHE A 147 16.51 2.52 12.40
C PHE A 147 17.28 3.13 13.57
N LYS A 148 18.50 3.63 13.33
CA LYS A 148 19.26 4.37 14.36
C LYS A 148 18.52 5.62 14.82
N PHE A 149 17.90 6.34 13.90
CA PHE A 149 17.09 7.52 14.21
C PHE A 149 15.87 7.16 15.07
N LEU A 150 15.16 6.06 14.73
CA LEU A 150 13.99 5.57 15.49
C LEU A 150 14.37 5.23 16.93
N LEU A 151 15.48 4.50 17.12
CA LEU A 151 16.00 4.16 18.45
C LEU A 151 16.41 5.40 19.24
N ALA A 152 17.09 6.35 18.63
CA ALA A 152 17.55 7.58 19.29
C ALA A 152 16.41 8.52 19.69
N ASN A 153 15.25 8.43 19.04
CA ASN A 153 14.08 9.28 19.31
C ASN A 153 12.95 8.54 20.04
N ASP A 154 13.18 7.31 20.48
CA ASP A 154 12.17 6.47 21.16
C ASP A 154 10.89 6.24 20.33
N ILE A 155 11.05 6.05 19.01
CA ILE A 155 9.94 5.82 18.12
C ILE A 155 9.74 4.32 17.92
N GLY A 156 8.62 3.79 18.40
CA GLY A 156 8.23 2.39 18.24
C GLY A 156 9.09 1.40 19.02
N THR A 157 9.92 1.84 19.95
CA THR A 157 10.86 1.02 20.73
C THR A 157 10.17 -0.03 21.61
N ASN A 158 8.88 0.13 21.88
CA ASN A 158 8.02 -0.82 22.57
C ASN A 158 7.48 -1.96 21.68
N HIS A 159 7.76 -1.94 20.37
CA HIS A 159 7.27 -2.93 19.42
C HIS A 159 8.41 -3.85 18.93
N ALA A 160 8.23 -5.17 19.05
CA ALA A 160 9.19 -6.17 18.59
C ALA A 160 9.53 -6.05 17.09
N VAL A 161 8.55 -5.68 16.26
CA VAL A 161 8.71 -5.53 14.81
C VAL A 161 9.82 -4.53 14.42
N LEU A 162 10.09 -3.51 15.24
CA LEU A 162 11.20 -2.59 15.00
C LEU A 162 12.54 -3.32 14.97
N TYR A 163 12.76 -4.20 15.95
CA TYR A 163 14.01 -4.92 16.11
C TYR A 163 14.15 -6.05 15.09
N GLU A 164 13.05 -6.70 14.75
CA GLU A 164 12.99 -7.75 13.72
C GLU A 164 13.36 -7.18 12.35
N GLU A 165 12.75 -6.06 11.96
CA GLU A 165 13.07 -5.37 10.70
C GLU A 165 14.48 -4.81 10.69
N TYR A 166 14.96 -4.27 11.81
CA TYR A 166 16.33 -3.77 11.90
C TYR A 166 17.34 -4.91 11.78
N ALA A 167 17.12 -6.03 12.44
CA ALA A 167 17.96 -7.23 12.29
C ALA A 167 18.03 -7.69 10.84
N SER A 168 16.87 -7.78 10.16
CA SER A 168 16.78 -8.16 8.74
C SER A 168 17.55 -7.21 7.83
N VAL A 169 17.57 -5.91 8.14
CA VAL A 169 18.35 -4.91 7.38
C VAL A 169 19.84 -5.08 7.61
N LEU A 170 20.27 -5.35 8.85
CA LEU A 170 21.66 -5.59 9.18
C LEU A 170 22.18 -6.86 8.51
N GLU A 171 21.41 -7.95 8.52
CA GLU A 171 21.75 -9.20 7.82
C GLU A 171 21.95 -8.95 6.31
N ARG A 172 21.02 -8.27 5.66
CA ARG A 172 21.13 -7.94 4.22
C ARG A 172 22.33 -7.05 3.90
N SER A 173 22.74 -6.21 4.82
CA SER A 173 23.92 -5.34 4.64
C SER A 173 25.25 -6.03 4.95
N GLY A 174 25.24 -7.30 5.37
CA GLY A 174 26.42 -8.06 5.76
C GLY A 174 27.12 -7.52 7.01
N ARG A 175 26.45 -6.70 7.80
CA ARG A 175 26.97 -6.12 9.04
C ARG A 175 26.52 -6.94 10.24
N TYR A 176 27.30 -7.97 10.54
CA TYR A 176 27.13 -8.81 11.75
C TYR A 176 27.93 -8.27 12.95
N ASP A 177 28.13 -6.98 13.03
CA ASP A 177 28.80 -6.37 14.18
C ASP A 177 27.82 -6.36 15.37
N PHE A 178 27.97 -7.35 16.24
CA PHE A 178 27.36 -7.44 17.56
C PHE A 178 28.16 -6.63 18.59
#